data_16848f93fcc9e392b9970b4edda935fe
#
_entry.id   16848f93fcc9e392b9970b4edda935fe
#
_cell.length_a   1.000
_cell.length_b   1.000
_cell.length_c   1.000
_cell.angle_alpha   90.00
_cell.angle_beta   90.00
_cell.angle_gamma   90.00
#
_symmetry.space_group_name_H-M   'P 1'
#
loop_
_entity.id
_entity.type
_entity.pdbx_description
1 polymer ?
#
loop_
_entity_poly.entity_id
_entity_poly.type
_entity_poly.pdbx_seq_one_letter_code
_entity_poly.pdbx_strand_id
1 'polypeptide(L)'
;MKRILRTTLPRGAATLAMAAAGVFGTALSASAQQPAPLVPPPPVVAPEAPASTAMTTPSMTGPLVANPNPWNFDAGPVGKVYVTGVVSGLGLAQQNATPGDKGLHPDVSNAQAIVQTTEGLIQFYAQAGLYSFPALGLPYVSAWRTTGDYFTPVPVAYVKLAPTDTFSVQAGKLFPLIGAEYAFTFQNMNIERGLLWAQEPIISRGVQANYTLGPVAFSLSLNDGFYSDSYNWLTGSAAYTIDKANTLTVAAGGNFGHTSKNVVSTTLPPTFKSPFFYNNSDIFNIIYTYSAAPWTITPYFQYNHVPSGLGFISDNATVGGAILASYAVNDNVSVAGRAEYIGSTGNANSPNLLFGPSSSAWSLTFTPTYQEGIYFMRQELSYVHANSITNGFAFGKAGNQRGQGRVMIEGGVIF
;
A
#
# COMPACT_ATOMS: atom_id res chain seq x y z
N MET A 1 4.76 28.94 -40.40
CA MET A 1 4.52 29.60 -39.11
C MET A 1 3.33 28.91 -38.45
N LYS A 2 3.57 27.91 -37.61
CA LYS A 2 2.56 27.32 -36.73
C LYS A 2 3.04 27.52 -35.30
N ARG A 3 2.27 28.29 -34.52
CA ARG A 3 2.51 28.50 -33.09
C ARG A 3 2.29 27.20 -32.36
N ILE A 4 3.32 26.66 -31.76
CA ILE A 4 3.23 25.57 -30.79
C ILE A 4 2.77 26.20 -29.49
N LEU A 5 1.53 25.92 -29.07
CA LEU A 5 1.07 26.18 -27.72
C LEU A 5 1.86 25.23 -26.78
N ARG A 6 2.84 25.76 -26.10
CA ARG A 6 3.43 25.12 -24.92
C ARG A 6 2.39 25.19 -23.79
N THR A 7 1.67 24.13 -23.55
CA THR A 7 0.94 23.96 -22.28
C THR A 7 1.96 23.61 -21.21
N THR A 8 2.56 24.62 -20.60
CA THR A 8 3.28 24.45 -19.36
C THR A 8 2.23 24.19 -18.28
N LEU A 9 2.14 22.96 -17.78
CA LEU A 9 1.49 22.72 -16.50
C LEU A 9 2.17 23.60 -15.45
N PRO A 10 1.40 24.27 -14.59
CA PRO A 10 1.99 25.19 -13.64
C PRO A 10 2.90 24.39 -12.70
N ARG A 11 4.12 24.86 -12.52
CA ARG A 11 5.03 24.49 -11.43
C ARG A 11 4.38 24.60 -10.04
N GLY A 12 3.07 24.86 -10.00
CA GLY A 12 2.28 25.07 -8.80
C GLY A 12 1.93 23.81 -8.01
N ALA A 13 1.95 22.60 -8.60
CA ALA A 13 1.58 21.40 -7.85
C ALA A 13 2.66 21.00 -6.84
N ALA A 14 3.92 21.08 -7.21
CA ALA A 14 5.02 20.85 -6.26
C ALA A 14 5.10 21.97 -5.21
N THR A 15 4.79 23.22 -5.60
CA THR A 15 4.72 24.36 -4.68
C THR A 15 3.51 24.24 -3.74
N LEU A 16 2.41 23.66 -4.18
CA LEU A 16 1.24 23.43 -3.33
C LEU A 16 1.51 22.33 -2.27
N ALA A 17 2.28 21.29 -2.63
CA ALA A 17 2.70 20.26 -1.70
C ALA A 17 3.63 20.79 -0.61
N MET A 18 4.58 21.67 -0.97
CA MET A 18 5.43 22.37 0.02
C MET A 18 4.66 23.41 0.84
N ALA A 19 3.66 24.08 0.24
CA ALA A 19 2.82 25.03 0.97
C ALA A 19 1.91 24.34 1.99
N ALA A 20 1.41 23.12 1.68
CA ALA A 20 0.64 22.33 2.63
C ALA A 20 1.50 21.93 3.85
N ALA A 21 2.75 21.52 3.63
CA ALA A 21 3.69 21.23 4.72
C ALA A 21 4.04 22.50 5.53
N GLY A 22 4.15 23.66 4.88
CA GLY A 22 4.41 24.93 5.54
C GLY A 22 3.23 25.48 6.36
N VAL A 23 2.00 25.24 5.93
CA VAL A 23 0.79 25.66 6.67
C VAL A 23 0.61 24.86 7.96
N PHE A 24 1.02 23.58 7.98
CA PHE A 24 0.99 22.79 9.22
C PHE A 24 2.02 23.25 10.27
N GLY A 25 3.15 23.82 9.83
CA GLY A 25 4.17 24.36 10.75
C GLY A 25 3.74 25.64 11.50
N THR A 26 2.76 26.38 11.01
CA THR A 26 2.27 27.62 11.65
C THR A 26 0.98 27.44 12.47
N ALA A 27 0.25 26.33 12.31
CA ALA A 27 -0.97 26.05 13.07
C ALA A 27 -0.72 25.44 14.47
N LEU A 28 0.52 25.09 14.81
CA LEU A 28 0.89 24.46 16.08
C LEU A 28 1.01 25.44 17.26
N SER A 29 0.58 26.70 17.12
CA SER A 29 0.58 27.71 18.21
C SER A 29 -0.77 27.87 18.91
N ALA A 30 -1.78 27.03 18.62
CA ALA A 30 -3.03 27.04 19.37
C ALA A 30 -2.89 26.20 20.63
N SER A 31 -2.84 26.86 21.78
CA SER A 31 -2.78 26.27 23.11
C SER A 31 -3.84 25.18 23.32
N ALA A 32 -3.39 23.96 23.58
CA ALA A 32 -4.23 22.87 24.01
C ALA A 32 -4.87 23.20 25.36
N GLN A 33 -6.16 23.45 25.39
CA GLN A 33 -6.93 23.47 26.61
C GLN A 33 -7.05 22.04 27.13
N GLN A 34 -6.46 21.80 28.30
CA GLN A 34 -6.47 20.52 29.01
C GLN A 34 -7.93 20.15 29.33
N PRO A 35 -8.43 18.97 28.94
CA PRO A 35 -9.77 18.55 29.35
C PRO A 35 -9.82 18.31 30.86
N ALA A 36 -10.91 18.73 31.51
CA ALA A 36 -11.16 18.51 32.93
C ALA A 36 -11.12 17.00 33.25
N PRO A 37 -10.65 16.60 34.44
CA PRO A 37 -10.56 15.19 34.81
C PRO A 37 -11.95 14.57 34.90
N LEU A 38 -12.20 13.58 34.02
CA LEU A 38 -13.39 12.74 34.09
C LEU A 38 -13.26 11.81 35.28
N VAL A 39 -14.21 11.85 36.19
CA VAL A 39 -14.33 10.88 37.29
C VAL A 39 -14.55 9.50 36.66
N PRO A 40 -13.70 8.50 36.99
CA PRO A 40 -13.86 7.17 36.40
C PRO A 40 -15.13 6.49 36.92
N PRO A 41 -15.92 5.84 36.05
CA PRO A 41 -16.98 4.93 36.52
C PRO A 41 -16.37 3.75 37.27
N PRO A 42 -17.09 3.12 38.22
CA PRO A 42 -16.57 1.99 38.98
C PRO A 42 -16.20 0.83 38.04
N PRO A 43 -15.14 0.07 38.34
CA PRO A 43 -14.64 -0.97 37.48
C PRO A 43 -15.65 -2.10 37.30
N VAL A 44 -16.20 -2.23 36.12
CA VAL A 44 -16.78 -3.49 35.68
C VAL A 44 -15.58 -4.33 35.25
N VAL A 45 -15.17 -5.25 36.10
CA VAL A 45 -14.13 -6.24 35.78
C VAL A 45 -14.74 -7.25 34.82
N ALA A 46 -14.72 -6.92 33.53
CA ALA A 46 -14.73 -7.96 32.50
C ALA A 46 -13.28 -8.50 32.43
N PRO A 47 -13.07 -9.81 32.28
CA PRO A 47 -11.73 -10.33 32.06
C PRO A 47 -11.19 -9.69 30.78
N GLU A 48 -10.16 -8.87 30.96
CA GLU A 48 -9.42 -8.24 29.87
C GLU A 48 -8.77 -9.35 29.05
N ALA A 49 -9.37 -9.64 27.89
CA ALA A 49 -8.67 -10.47 26.91
C ALA A 49 -7.38 -9.73 26.55
N PRO A 50 -6.20 -10.35 26.70
CA PRO A 50 -4.95 -9.67 26.39
C PRO A 50 -4.99 -9.20 24.95
N ALA A 51 -4.90 -7.89 24.73
CA ALA A 51 -4.83 -7.32 23.41
C ALA A 51 -3.64 -7.96 22.67
N SER A 52 -3.94 -8.80 21.67
CA SER A 52 -2.90 -9.38 20.85
C SER A 52 -2.26 -8.29 20.02
N THR A 53 -0.97 -8.07 20.19
CA THR A 53 -0.19 -7.11 19.40
C THR A 53 0.53 -7.79 18.23
N ALA A 54 0.38 -9.10 18.06
CA ALA A 54 1.14 -9.90 17.11
C ALA A 54 0.96 -9.50 15.63
N MET A 55 -0.14 -8.84 15.27
CA MET A 55 -0.43 -8.42 13.89
C MET A 55 -0.63 -6.91 13.76
N THR A 56 -0.13 -6.11 14.70
CA THR A 56 -0.33 -4.65 14.69
C THR A 56 0.60 -3.92 13.73
N THR A 57 1.67 -4.55 13.27
CA THR A 57 2.62 -3.92 12.35
C THR A 57 3.06 -4.93 11.29
N PRO A 58 2.68 -4.74 10.03
CA PRO A 58 1.77 -3.72 9.53
C PRO A 58 0.31 -4.04 9.89
N SER A 59 -0.44 -3.00 10.16
CA SER A 59 -1.86 -3.14 10.51
C SER A 59 -2.67 -3.73 9.38
N MET A 60 -3.70 -4.49 9.71
CA MET A 60 -4.76 -4.86 8.77
C MET A 60 -5.74 -3.69 8.65
N THR A 61 -6.00 -3.24 7.45
CA THR A 61 -7.01 -2.18 7.18
C THR A 61 -8.30 -2.75 6.62
N GLY A 62 -8.28 -4.04 6.32
CA GLY A 62 -9.42 -4.74 5.73
C GLY A 62 -10.43 -5.21 6.78
N PRO A 63 -11.54 -5.80 6.32
CA PRO A 63 -12.53 -6.41 7.18
C PRO A 63 -12.06 -7.70 7.86
N LEU A 64 -10.91 -8.26 7.42
CA LEU A 64 -10.34 -9.42 8.08
C LEU A 64 -9.73 -9.04 9.42
N VAL A 65 -10.00 -9.85 10.42
CA VAL A 65 -9.53 -9.67 11.79
C VAL A 65 -8.41 -10.66 12.07
N ALA A 66 -7.32 -10.18 12.68
CA ALA A 66 -6.23 -11.04 13.12
C ALA A 66 -6.70 -12.01 14.21
N ASN A 67 -6.04 -13.16 14.33
CA ASN A 67 -6.29 -14.08 15.44
C ASN A 67 -6.03 -13.36 16.77
N PRO A 68 -7.05 -13.21 17.66
CA PRO A 68 -6.87 -12.52 18.93
C PRO A 68 -6.00 -13.30 19.93
N ASN A 69 -5.78 -14.61 19.67
CA ASN A 69 -5.01 -15.50 20.52
C ASN A 69 -3.87 -16.16 19.71
N PRO A 70 -2.88 -15.41 19.25
CA PRO A 70 -1.77 -15.97 18.48
C PRO A 70 -0.91 -16.89 19.35
N TRP A 71 -0.34 -17.89 18.73
CA TRP A 71 0.62 -18.72 19.41
C TRP A 71 1.83 -17.87 19.87
N ASN A 72 2.25 -18.07 21.12
CA ASN A 72 3.38 -17.32 21.68
C ASN A 72 4.15 -18.14 22.70
N PHE A 73 5.40 -17.76 22.91
CA PHE A 73 6.29 -18.36 23.92
C PHE A 73 7.26 -17.32 24.45
N ASP A 74 7.72 -17.52 25.68
CA ASP A 74 8.78 -16.71 26.28
C ASP A 74 10.15 -17.16 25.74
N ALA A 75 10.89 -16.23 25.13
CA ALA A 75 12.23 -16.44 24.60
C ALA A 75 13.33 -15.84 25.50
N GLY A 76 13.05 -15.68 26.78
CA GLY A 76 13.99 -15.18 27.79
C GLY A 76 14.37 -13.71 27.54
N PRO A 77 15.64 -13.37 27.27
CA PRO A 77 16.08 -11.98 27.10
C PRO A 77 15.41 -11.23 25.94
N VAL A 78 14.83 -11.94 24.99
CA VAL A 78 14.14 -11.35 23.83
C VAL A 78 12.67 -11.06 24.14
N GLY A 79 12.18 -11.56 25.27
CA GLY A 79 10.79 -11.42 25.68
C GLY A 79 9.84 -12.38 24.99
N LYS A 80 8.58 -12.00 24.90
CA LYS A 80 7.54 -12.81 24.29
C LYS A 80 7.63 -12.77 22.76
N VAL A 81 7.74 -13.94 22.15
CA VAL A 81 7.71 -14.13 20.69
C VAL A 81 6.33 -14.61 20.28
N TYR A 82 5.73 -13.91 19.31
CA TYR A 82 4.44 -14.24 18.72
C TYR A 82 4.64 -14.88 17.36
N VAL A 83 3.86 -15.92 17.08
CA VAL A 83 3.82 -16.58 15.77
C VAL A 83 2.40 -16.56 15.26
N THR A 84 2.25 -15.99 14.07
CA THR A 84 0.99 -15.93 13.35
C THR A 84 1.20 -16.36 11.92
N GLY A 85 0.14 -16.57 11.17
CA GLY A 85 0.28 -16.92 9.77
C GLY A 85 -1.03 -16.81 9.01
N VAL A 86 -0.89 -16.86 7.69
CA VAL A 86 -2.02 -16.84 6.75
C VAL A 86 -1.78 -17.90 5.69
N VAL A 87 -2.75 -18.78 5.50
CA VAL A 87 -2.78 -19.73 4.38
C VAL A 87 -4.08 -19.51 3.63
N SER A 88 -3.99 -19.07 2.38
CA SER A 88 -5.15 -18.80 1.54
C SER A 88 -4.86 -19.12 0.07
N GLY A 89 -5.90 -19.56 -0.62
CA GLY A 89 -5.93 -19.75 -2.06
C GLY A 89 -6.85 -18.76 -2.74
N LEU A 90 -6.59 -18.47 -4.00
CA LEU A 90 -7.43 -17.61 -4.84
C LEU A 90 -7.78 -18.26 -6.17
N GLY A 91 -8.90 -17.83 -6.72
CA GLY A 91 -9.27 -18.04 -8.12
C GLY A 91 -9.59 -16.70 -8.75
N LEU A 92 -8.91 -16.36 -9.84
CA LEU A 92 -9.18 -15.16 -10.65
C LEU A 92 -9.71 -15.59 -12.03
N ALA A 93 -10.87 -15.08 -12.40
CA ALA A 93 -11.38 -15.13 -13.78
C ALA A 93 -11.48 -13.70 -14.33
N GLN A 94 -11.01 -13.48 -15.56
CA GLN A 94 -10.99 -12.16 -16.17
C GLN A 94 -11.33 -12.20 -17.65
N GLN A 95 -12.06 -11.18 -18.11
CA GLN A 95 -12.23 -10.88 -19.52
C GLN A 95 -11.26 -9.78 -19.95
N ASN A 96 -10.89 -9.78 -21.22
CA ASN A 96 -9.93 -8.82 -21.76
C ASN A 96 -8.61 -8.74 -20.93
N ALA A 97 -8.08 -9.92 -20.60
CA ALA A 97 -6.78 -9.99 -19.93
C ALA A 97 -5.74 -9.12 -20.64
N THR A 98 -4.79 -8.56 -19.90
CA THR A 98 -3.69 -7.79 -20.50
C THR A 98 -2.88 -8.64 -21.47
N PRO A 99 -2.18 -8.06 -22.46
CA PRO A 99 -1.39 -8.82 -23.43
C PRO A 99 -0.43 -9.82 -22.77
N GLY A 100 -0.51 -11.08 -23.18
CA GLY A 100 0.30 -12.18 -22.65
C GLY A 100 -0.21 -12.83 -21.36
N ASP A 101 -1.27 -12.29 -20.76
CA ASP A 101 -1.92 -12.88 -19.59
C ASP A 101 -3.06 -13.85 -19.98
N LYS A 102 -3.51 -14.65 -19.00
CA LYS A 102 -4.57 -15.66 -19.16
C LYS A 102 -5.90 -15.16 -18.60
N GLY A 103 -7.00 -15.78 -19.03
CA GLY A 103 -8.34 -15.49 -18.52
C GLY A 103 -8.68 -16.16 -17.19
N LEU A 104 -7.89 -17.14 -16.73
CA LEU A 104 -8.15 -17.88 -15.49
C LEU A 104 -6.83 -18.21 -14.77
N HIS A 105 -6.80 -17.93 -13.47
CA HIS A 105 -5.67 -18.18 -12.57
C HIS A 105 -6.14 -18.76 -11.24
N PRO A 106 -6.09 -20.08 -11.04
CA PRO A 106 -6.10 -20.66 -9.70
C PRO A 106 -4.68 -20.59 -9.11
N ASP A 107 -4.54 -20.10 -7.87
CA ASP A 107 -3.23 -19.94 -7.23
C ASP A 107 -3.32 -19.85 -5.71
N VAL A 108 -2.18 -19.81 -5.05
CA VAL A 108 -2.02 -19.43 -3.64
C VAL A 108 -2.01 -17.90 -3.55
N SER A 109 -2.86 -17.32 -2.71
CA SER A 109 -2.75 -15.89 -2.41
C SER A 109 -1.70 -15.64 -1.31
N ASN A 110 -1.73 -16.46 -0.27
CA ASN A 110 -0.77 -16.42 0.83
C ASN A 110 -0.51 -17.84 1.37
N ALA A 111 0.72 -18.15 1.70
CA ALA A 111 1.15 -19.27 2.53
C ALA A 111 2.34 -18.76 3.33
N GLN A 112 2.08 -17.97 4.37
CA GLN A 112 3.07 -17.16 5.07
C GLN A 112 3.00 -17.38 6.58
N ALA A 113 4.17 -17.41 7.22
CA ALA A 113 4.33 -17.33 8.66
C ALA A 113 4.95 -15.98 9.04
N ILE A 114 4.53 -15.44 10.16
CA ILE A 114 5.02 -14.19 10.73
C ILE A 114 5.51 -14.48 12.15
N VAL A 115 6.74 -14.10 12.45
CA VAL A 115 7.35 -14.23 13.77
C VAL A 115 7.81 -12.85 14.22
N GLN A 116 7.37 -12.41 15.40
CA GLN A 116 7.70 -11.07 15.88
C GLN A 116 7.75 -10.97 17.40
N THR A 117 8.47 -9.96 17.87
CA THR A 117 8.36 -9.42 19.23
C THR A 117 7.81 -8.00 19.15
N THR A 118 7.08 -7.58 20.19
CA THR A 118 6.42 -6.27 20.21
C THR A 118 6.83 -5.43 21.42
N GLU A 119 7.65 -6.00 22.31
CA GLU A 119 8.07 -5.40 23.57
C GLU A 119 9.60 -5.43 23.73
N GLY A 120 10.12 -4.62 24.63
CA GLY A 120 11.55 -4.53 24.94
C GLY A 120 12.33 -3.58 24.02
N LEU A 121 13.59 -3.38 24.37
CA LEU A 121 14.50 -2.47 23.67
C LEU A 121 14.78 -2.93 22.23
N ILE A 122 14.99 -4.24 22.05
CA ILE A 122 15.26 -4.85 20.75
C ILE A 122 14.06 -5.70 20.36
N GLN A 123 13.45 -5.35 19.26
CA GLN A 123 12.31 -6.06 18.69
C GLN A 123 12.65 -6.53 17.27
N PHE A 124 11.95 -7.54 16.79
CA PHE A 124 12.09 -8.00 15.43
C PHE A 124 10.73 -8.36 14.81
N TYR A 125 10.68 -8.31 13.51
CA TYR A 125 9.60 -8.80 12.68
C TYR A 125 10.18 -9.59 11.52
N ALA A 126 9.65 -10.78 11.26
CA ALA A 126 10.03 -11.59 10.11
C ALA A 126 8.79 -12.26 9.53
N GLN A 127 8.56 -12.07 8.22
CA GLN A 127 7.47 -12.67 7.46
C GLN A 127 8.07 -13.46 6.32
N ALA A 128 7.69 -14.74 6.21
CA ALA A 128 8.25 -15.65 5.22
C ALA A 128 7.19 -16.58 4.64
N GLY A 129 7.31 -16.89 3.35
CA GLY A 129 6.44 -17.83 2.64
C GLY A 129 6.17 -17.47 1.19
N LEU A 130 5.09 -18.03 0.63
CA LEU A 130 4.59 -17.76 -0.71
C LEU A 130 3.49 -16.69 -0.65
N TYR A 131 3.45 -15.82 -1.65
CA TYR A 131 2.47 -14.75 -1.75
C TYR A 131 2.30 -14.25 -3.18
N SER A 132 1.11 -13.71 -3.49
CA SER A 132 0.84 -13.02 -4.75
C SER A 132 0.34 -11.59 -4.50
N PHE A 133 0.55 -10.73 -5.50
CA PHE A 133 0.13 -9.33 -5.47
C PHE A 133 -0.84 -9.04 -6.62
N PRO A 134 -2.09 -9.57 -6.61
CA PRO A 134 -3.06 -9.23 -7.62
C PRO A 134 -3.38 -7.73 -7.55
N ALA A 135 -3.34 -7.06 -8.70
CA ALA A 135 -3.62 -5.63 -8.81
C ALA A 135 -4.36 -5.33 -10.11
N LEU A 136 -5.26 -4.35 -10.06
CA LEU A 136 -6.06 -3.91 -11.20
C LEU A 136 -5.18 -3.32 -12.29
N GLY A 137 -5.57 -3.57 -13.54
CA GLY A 137 -4.86 -3.02 -14.70
C GLY A 137 -3.53 -3.70 -15.04
N LEU A 138 -3.04 -4.60 -14.19
CA LEU A 138 -1.79 -5.34 -14.38
C LEU A 138 -2.05 -6.82 -14.73
N PRO A 139 -1.12 -7.50 -15.43
CA PRO A 139 -1.17 -8.94 -15.61
C PRO A 139 -1.03 -9.64 -14.26
N TYR A 140 -1.70 -10.78 -14.11
CA TYR A 140 -1.55 -11.60 -12.91
C TYR A 140 -0.17 -12.29 -12.89
N VAL A 141 0.50 -12.19 -11.76
CA VAL A 141 1.76 -12.91 -11.51
C VAL A 141 1.54 -13.93 -10.40
N SER A 142 1.84 -15.20 -10.68
CA SER A 142 1.63 -16.29 -9.73
C SER A 142 2.47 -16.09 -8.46
N ALA A 143 1.99 -16.65 -7.36
CA ALA A 143 2.68 -16.60 -6.06
C ALA A 143 4.12 -17.12 -6.15
N TRP A 144 4.34 -18.19 -6.89
CA TRP A 144 5.68 -18.74 -7.10
C TRP A 144 6.63 -17.72 -7.75
N ARG A 145 6.17 -17.04 -8.81
CA ARG A 145 6.97 -16.03 -9.51
C ARG A 145 7.12 -14.75 -8.70
N THR A 146 6.05 -14.29 -8.04
CA THR A 146 6.12 -13.12 -7.16
C THR A 146 7.16 -13.34 -6.07
N THR A 147 7.15 -14.49 -5.44
CA THR A 147 8.09 -14.85 -4.38
C THR A 147 9.51 -15.07 -4.92
N GLY A 148 9.67 -15.80 -6.03
CA GLY A 148 11.00 -16.15 -6.56
C GLY A 148 11.70 -14.99 -7.28
N ASP A 149 10.94 -14.21 -8.06
CA ASP A 149 11.49 -13.27 -9.02
C ASP A 149 11.60 -11.83 -8.45
N TYR A 150 10.82 -11.47 -7.38
CA TYR A 150 10.79 -10.08 -6.87
C TYR A 150 11.35 -9.90 -5.46
N PHE A 151 10.60 -10.33 -4.44
CA PHE A 151 10.89 -9.95 -3.05
C PHE A 151 11.44 -11.11 -2.21
N THR A 152 11.71 -12.26 -2.80
CA THR A 152 12.21 -13.50 -2.17
C THR A 152 11.19 -14.14 -1.20
N PRO A 153 11.41 -15.37 -0.70
CA PRO A 153 10.53 -15.99 0.29
C PRO A 153 10.44 -15.24 1.62
N VAL A 154 11.33 -14.28 1.88
CA VAL A 154 11.29 -13.40 3.04
C VAL A 154 11.05 -11.97 2.55
N PRO A 155 9.78 -11.59 2.27
CA PRO A 155 9.48 -10.26 1.72
C PRO A 155 9.74 -9.15 2.74
N VAL A 156 9.44 -9.38 4.02
CA VAL A 156 9.62 -8.39 5.09
C VAL A 156 10.37 -9.01 6.24
N ALA A 157 11.45 -8.36 6.67
CA ALA A 157 12.17 -8.72 7.90
C ALA A 157 13.01 -7.54 8.36
N TYR A 158 12.85 -7.14 9.61
CA TYR A 158 13.64 -6.06 10.19
C TYR A 158 13.89 -6.27 11.68
N VAL A 159 14.94 -5.64 12.16
CA VAL A 159 15.22 -5.45 13.59
C VAL A 159 14.86 -4.01 13.93
N LYS A 160 14.22 -3.81 15.08
CA LYS A 160 13.79 -2.52 15.60
C LYS A 160 14.42 -2.29 16.98
N LEU A 161 15.07 -1.15 17.13
CA LEU A 161 15.55 -0.62 18.41
C LEU A 161 14.53 0.41 18.90
N ALA A 162 13.92 0.18 20.06
CA ALA A 162 12.89 1.02 20.66
C ALA A 162 13.35 1.50 22.06
N PRO A 163 14.21 2.54 22.14
CA PRO A 163 14.73 3.03 23.42
C PRO A 163 13.66 3.69 24.27
N THR A 164 12.57 4.17 23.66
CA THR A 164 11.41 4.72 24.37
C THR A 164 10.12 4.31 23.65
N ASP A 165 8.97 4.48 24.28
CA ASP A 165 7.65 4.22 23.66
C ASP A 165 7.35 5.19 22.51
N THR A 166 8.02 6.34 22.46
CA THR A 166 7.79 7.37 21.45
C THR A 166 8.82 7.38 20.33
N PHE A 167 9.97 6.73 20.48
CA PHE A 167 11.04 6.74 19.49
C PHE A 167 11.55 5.33 19.20
N SER A 168 11.69 5.02 17.92
CA SER A 168 12.34 3.78 17.48
C SER A 168 13.07 3.94 16.15
N VAL A 169 14.04 3.06 15.92
CA VAL A 169 14.75 2.92 14.65
C VAL A 169 14.68 1.46 14.21
N GLN A 170 14.33 1.21 12.97
CA GLN A 170 14.27 -0.14 12.41
C GLN A 170 15.09 -0.24 11.12
N ALA A 171 15.69 -1.40 10.88
CA ALA A 171 16.52 -1.65 9.70
C ALA A 171 16.25 -3.03 9.13
N GLY A 172 16.18 -3.14 7.81
CA GLY A 172 15.93 -4.38 7.09
C GLY A 172 15.06 -4.19 5.85
N LYS A 173 14.23 -5.18 5.56
CA LYS A 173 13.18 -5.12 4.54
C LYS A 173 11.91 -4.56 5.18
N LEU A 174 11.51 -3.37 4.75
CA LEU A 174 10.50 -2.56 5.39
C LEU A 174 9.24 -2.46 4.53
N PHE A 175 8.10 -2.29 5.17
CA PHE A 175 6.90 -1.81 4.50
C PHE A 175 7.04 -0.35 4.09
N PRO A 176 6.45 0.06 2.96
CA PRO A 176 6.51 1.45 2.53
C PRO A 176 5.68 2.35 3.45
N LEU A 177 6.04 3.63 3.47
CA LEU A 177 5.26 4.69 4.13
C LEU A 177 4.26 5.35 3.18
N ILE A 178 4.20 4.89 1.94
CA ILE A 178 3.42 5.43 0.83
C ILE A 178 2.20 4.56 0.60
N GLY A 179 1.07 5.19 0.26
CA GLY A 179 -0.16 4.53 -0.14
C GLY A 179 -1.12 4.19 1.00
N ALA A 180 -2.35 3.89 0.63
CA ALA A 180 -3.42 3.49 1.53
C ALA A 180 -3.67 1.97 1.52
N GLU A 181 -3.09 1.24 0.57
CA GLU A 181 -3.22 -0.21 0.44
C GLU A 181 -1.90 -0.91 0.76
N TYR A 182 -2.01 -2.06 1.43
CA TYR A 182 -0.85 -2.88 1.81
C TYR A 182 -0.50 -3.92 0.74
N ALA A 183 0.68 -4.52 0.88
CA ALA A 183 1.19 -5.48 -0.09
C ALA A 183 0.36 -6.77 -0.17
N PHE A 184 -0.01 -7.38 0.96
CA PHE A 184 -0.63 -8.70 1.00
C PHE A 184 -2.16 -8.63 0.97
N THR A 185 -2.82 -9.60 0.33
CA THR A 185 -4.28 -9.61 0.14
C THR A 185 -5.03 -9.51 1.46
N PHE A 186 -4.62 -10.29 2.45
CA PHE A 186 -5.29 -10.36 3.76
C PHE A 186 -5.23 -9.05 4.56
N GLN A 187 -4.36 -8.11 4.20
CA GLN A 187 -4.21 -6.83 4.89
C GLN A 187 -5.14 -5.74 4.33
N ASN A 188 -5.85 -5.99 3.24
CA ASN A 188 -6.60 -4.98 2.50
C ASN A 188 -8.11 -5.19 2.57
N MET A 189 -8.85 -4.11 2.36
CA MET A 189 -10.31 -4.13 2.23
C MET A 189 -10.77 -4.95 1.03
N ASN A 190 -10.01 -4.89 -0.07
CA ASN A 190 -10.25 -5.60 -1.32
C ASN A 190 -9.17 -6.67 -1.54
N ILE A 191 -9.46 -7.71 -2.35
CA ILE A 191 -8.49 -8.76 -2.67
C ILE A 191 -7.43 -8.20 -3.61
N GLU A 192 -7.84 -7.50 -4.68
CA GLU A 192 -6.93 -6.82 -5.60
C GLU A 192 -6.60 -5.41 -5.10
N ARG A 193 -5.33 -5.01 -5.27
CA ARG A 193 -4.92 -3.61 -5.08
C ARG A 193 -5.40 -2.76 -6.26
N GLY A 194 -5.54 -1.46 -5.98
CA GLY A 194 -6.02 -0.49 -6.93
C GLY A 194 -5.03 -0.04 -8.01
N LEU A 195 -5.51 0.83 -8.89
CA LEU A 195 -4.69 1.43 -9.96
C LEU A 195 -3.61 2.37 -9.40
N LEU A 196 -3.90 3.08 -8.29
CA LEU A 196 -2.95 3.98 -7.66
C LEU A 196 -1.80 3.19 -7.03
N TRP A 197 -2.11 2.09 -6.33
CA TRP A 197 -1.13 1.21 -5.71
C TRP A 197 -0.08 0.68 -6.70
N ALA A 198 -0.44 0.46 -7.96
CA ALA A 198 0.49 -0.02 -8.99
C ALA A 198 1.67 0.94 -9.27
N GLN A 199 1.63 2.15 -8.73
CA GLN A 199 2.67 3.18 -8.86
C GLN A 199 3.43 3.43 -7.55
N GLU A 200 3.16 2.67 -6.52
CA GLU A 200 3.75 2.81 -5.19
C GLU A 200 4.91 1.83 -4.98
N PRO A 201 5.91 2.17 -4.14
CA PRO A 201 6.87 1.17 -3.67
C PRO A 201 6.15 0.14 -2.78
N ILE A 202 6.36 -1.14 -3.03
CA ILE A 202 5.64 -2.22 -2.33
C ILE A 202 6.40 -2.67 -1.08
N ILE A 203 7.70 -2.83 -1.19
CA ILE A 203 8.64 -3.23 -0.14
C ILE A 203 9.97 -2.55 -0.47
N SER A 204 10.63 -2.01 0.54
CA SER A 204 11.93 -1.37 0.40
C SER A 204 12.92 -1.94 1.41
N ARG A 205 14.21 -1.90 1.10
CA ARG A 205 15.28 -2.18 2.06
C ARG A 205 15.85 -0.87 2.57
N GLY A 206 16.08 -0.76 3.87
CA GLY A 206 16.60 0.50 4.40
C GLY A 206 16.58 0.59 5.91
N VAL A 207 16.67 1.83 6.37
CA VAL A 207 16.60 2.23 7.78
C VAL A 207 15.48 3.24 7.92
N GLN A 208 14.65 3.08 8.95
CA GLN A 208 13.53 3.98 9.23
C GLN A 208 13.54 4.37 10.71
N ALA A 209 13.44 5.67 10.96
CA ALA A 209 13.19 6.23 12.28
C ALA A 209 11.70 6.57 12.42
N ASN A 210 11.14 6.30 13.59
CA ASN A 210 9.75 6.63 13.94
C ASN A 210 9.76 7.45 15.23
N TYR A 211 8.92 8.50 15.27
CA TYR A 211 8.79 9.36 16.42
C TYR A 211 7.34 9.81 16.61
N THR A 212 6.82 9.65 17.83
CA THR A 212 5.47 10.10 18.18
C THR A 212 5.55 11.32 19.10
N LEU A 213 4.88 12.40 18.71
CA LEU A 213 4.77 13.64 19.46
C LEU A 213 3.29 13.99 19.64
N GLY A 214 2.75 13.72 20.83
CA GLY A 214 1.33 13.92 21.10
C GLY A 214 0.45 13.16 20.08
N PRO A 215 -0.44 13.86 19.34
CA PRO A 215 -1.31 13.20 18.37
C PRO A 215 -0.65 12.94 17.02
N VAL A 216 0.63 13.29 16.83
CA VAL A 216 1.30 13.14 15.53
C VAL A 216 2.35 12.05 15.59
N ALA A 217 2.27 11.09 14.67
CA ALA A 217 3.30 10.08 14.44
C ALA A 217 4.08 10.42 13.15
N PHE A 218 5.39 10.54 13.29
CA PHE A 218 6.32 10.79 12.19
C PHE A 218 7.11 9.54 11.87
N SER A 219 7.36 9.32 10.59
CA SER A 219 8.31 8.30 10.12
C SER A 219 9.19 8.89 9.02
N LEU A 220 10.47 8.54 9.05
CA LEU A 220 11.45 8.91 8.03
C LEU A 220 12.31 7.71 7.68
N SER A 221 12.37 7.35 6.41
CA SER A 221 13.07 6.19 5.89
C SER A 221 14.06 6.56 4.81
N LEU A 222 15.31 6.14 4.97
CA LEU A 222 16.31 6.08 3.91
C LEU A 222 16.32 4.65 3.37
N ASN A 223 15.98 4.47 2.10
CA ASN A 223 15.73 3.16 1.53
C ASN A 223 16.08 3.08 0.03
N ASP A 224 15.82 1.93 -0.57
CA ASP A 224 16.08 1.67 -1.98
C ASP A 224 14.84 1.82 -2.89
N GLY A 225 13.81 2.52 -2.42
CA GLY A 225 12.60 2.86 -3.17
C GLY A 225 11.86 1.62 -3.66
N PHE A 226 11.84 1.40 -4.95
CA PHE A 226 11.20 0.26 -5.61
C PHE A 226 12.07 -1.01 -5.62
N TYR A 227 12.74 -1.30 -4.51
CA TYR A 227 13.62 -2.46 -4.35
C TYR A 227 14.82 -2.46 -5.32
N SER A 228 15.37 -1.26 -5.57
CA SER A 228 16.38 -1.03 -6.62
C SER A 228 17.80 -1.43 -6.25
N ASP A 229 18.07 -1.76 -4.98
CA ASP A 229 19.42 -1.96 -4.43
C ASP A 229 20.31 -0.70 -4.51
N SER A 230 19.67 0.47 -4.61
CA SER A 230 20.32 1.78 -4.59
C SER A 230 19.68 2.61 -3.49
N TYR A 231 20.41 2.83 -2.39
CA TYR A 231 19.89 3.48 -1.18
C TYR A 231 19.88 5.00 -1.30
N ASN A 232 19.14 5.50 -2.25
CA ASN A 232 19.03 6.92 -2.59
C ASN A 232 17.58 7.43 -2.63
N TRP A 233 16.67 6.72 -1.95
CA TRP A 233 15.31 7.16 -1.71
C TRP A 233 15.14 7.66 -0.28
N LEU A 234 14.54 8.84 -0.14
CA LEU A 234 14.06 9.36 1.12
C LEU A 234 12.53 9.33 1.12
N THR A 235 11.94 8.71 2.12
CA THR A 235 10.49 8.63 2.28
C THR A 235 10.11 9.09 3.67
N GLY A 236 9.10 9.94 3.78
CA GLY A 236 8.59 10.42 5.06
C GLY A 236 7.08 10.37 5.13
N SER A 237 6.55 10.22 6.33
CA SER A 237 5.12 10.36 6.62
C SER A 237 4.88 11.07 7.93
N ALA A 238 3.74 11.76 8.02
CA ALA A 238 3.20 12.33 9.24
C ALA A 238 1.72 11.97 9.34
N ALA A 239 1.35 11.23 10.37
CA ALA A 239 -0.02 10.83 10.67
C ALA A 239 -0.53 11.59 11.88
N TYR A 240 -1.56 12.42 11.70
CA TYR A 240 -2.22 13.20 12.73
C TYR A 240 -3.53 12.52 13.15
N THR A 241 -3.56 12.04 14.37
CA THR A 241 -4.78 11.52 15.00
C THR A 241 -5.63 12.70 15.48
N ILE A 242 -6.69 13.02 14.73
CA ILE A 242 -7.61 14.12 15.03
C ILE A 242 -8.46 13.77 16.25
N ASP A 243 -8.99 12.55 16.25
CA ASP A 243 -9.74 11.93 17.35
C ASP A 243 -9.70 10.40 17.21
N LYS A 244 -10.51 9.69 18.03
CA LYS A 244 -10.54 8.20 18.04
C LYS A 244 -10.98 7.57 16.72
N ALA A 245 -11.69 8.31 15.88
CA ALA A 245 -12.24 7.83 14.62
C ALA A 245 -11.50 8.40 13.39
N ASN A 246 -10.77 9.50 13.55
CA ASN A 246 -10.31 10.31 12.43
C ASN A 246 -8.79 10.46 12.44
N THR A 247 -8.13 10.06 11.35
CA THR A 247 -6.69 10.23 11.14
C THR A 247 -6.42 10.85 9.77
N LEU A 248 -5.53 11.82 9.72
CA LEU A 248 -5.01 12.41 8.48
C LEU A 248 -3.53 12.07 8.35
N THR A 249 -3.15 11.45 7.23
CA THR A 249 -1.77 11.11 6.93
C THR A 249 -1.31 11.84 5.67
N VAL A 250 -0.14 12.42 5.73
CA VAL A 250 0.59 12.95 4.58
C VAL A 250 1.87 12.15 4.43
N ALA A 251 2.13 11.65 3.23
CA ALA A 251 3.34 10.90 2.94
C ALA A 251 3.96 11.38 1.63
N ALA A 252 5.28 11.37 1.58
CA ALA A 252 6.03 11.72 0.37
C ALA A 252 7.32 10.92 0.30
N GLY A 253 7.79 10.67 -0.91
CA GLY A 253 9.07 10.03 -1.13
C GLY A 253 9.62 10.38 -2.50
N GLY A 254 10.93 10.23 -2.67
CA GLY A 254 11.58 10.48 -3.93
C GLY A 254 13.04 10.11 -3.92
N ASN A 255 13.60 10.01 -5.12
CA ASN A 255 15.01 9.72 -5.34
C ASN A 255 15.80 11.04 -5.28
N PHE A 256 16.73 11.15 -4.33
CA PHE A 256 17.62 12.31 -4.21
C PHE A 256 18.93 12.16 -4.98
N GLY A 257 19.10 11.07 -5.71
CA GLY A 257 20.23 10.78 -6.58
C GLY A 257 19.79 10.32 -7.96
N HIS A 258 20.48 9.31 -8.50
CA HIS A 258 20.13 8.67 -9.75
C HIS A 258 20.29 7.16 -9.64
N THR A 259 19.25 6.42 -9.98
CA THR A 259 19.28 4.97 -10.04
C THR A 259 19.36 4.52 -11.49
N SER A 260 20.51 3.99 -11.89
CA SER A 260 20.73 3.45 -13.25
C SER A 260 20.30 1.99 -13.39
N LYS A 261 20.06 1.30 -12.26
CA LYS A 261 19.68 -0.11 -12.25
C LYS A 261 18.18 -0.29 -12.48
N ASN A 262 17.86 -1.13 -13.45
CA ASN A 262 16.53 -1.74 -13.51
C ASN A 262 16.54 -2.96 -12.58
N VAL A 263 15.65 -3.01 -11.59
CA VAL A 263 15.33 -4.28 -10.94
C VAL A 263 14.49 -5.06 -11.92
N VAL A 264 15.15 -5.94 -12.65
CA VAL A 264 14.51 -6.70 -13.72
C VAL A 264 14.69 -8.17 -13.44
N SER A 265 13.57 -8.85 -13.16
CA SER A 265 13.47 -10.24 -13.57
C SER A 265 13.42 -10.29 -15.09
N THR A 266 14.39 -10.94 -15.71
CA THR A 266 14.41 -11.17 -17.16
C THR A 266 13.29 -12.11 -17.63
N THR A 267 12.55 -12.72 -16.70
CA THR A 267 11.54 -13.74 -16.94
C THR A 267 10.11 -13.20 -16.94
N LEU A 268 9.89 -11.92 -16.60
CA LEU A 268 8.56 -11.34 -16.50
C LEU A 268 8.15 -10.55 -17.74
N PRO A 269 6.83 -10.45 -18.00
CA PRO A 269 6.33 -9.58 -19.06
C PRO A 269 6.86 -8.15 -18.90
N PRO A 270 7.12 -7.41 -19.99
CA PRO A 270 7.65 -6.04 -19.95
C PRO A 270 6.85 -5.06 -19.07
N THR A 271 5.57 -5.34 -18.88
CA THR A 271 4.63 -4.54 -18.09
C THR A 271 4.82 -4.67 -16.57
N PHE A 272 5.58 -5.67 -16.11
CA PHE A 272 5.80 -5.93 -14.67
C PHE A 272 7.20 -5.56 -14.19
N LYS A 273 8.00 -5.01 -15.05
CA LYS A 273 9.29 -4.47 -14.64
C LYS A 273 8.98 -3.23 -13.82
N SER A 274 9.47 -3.18 -12.57
CA SER A 274 9.60 -1.89 -11.91
C SER A 274 10.53 -1.09 -12.83
N PRO A 275 10.00 -0.25 -13.69
CA PRO A 275 10.83 0.36 -14.69
C PRO A 275 11.77 1.28 -13.94
N PHE A 276 13.00 1.44 -14.43
CA PHE A 276 13.97 2.29 -13.77
C PHE A 276 13.46 3.74 -13.59
N PHE A 277 12.46 4.15 -14.35
CA PHE A 277 11.83 5.45 -14.18
C PHE A 277 11.09 5.59 -12.84
N TYR A 278 10.41 4.56 -12.32
CA TYR A 278 9.83 4.62 -10.97
C TYR A 278 10.91 4.72 -9.89
N ASN A 279 12.07 4.09 -10.08
CA ASN A 279 13.19 4.24 -9.17
C ASN A 279 13.74 5.68 -9.10
N ASN A 280 13.40 6.52 -10.08
CA ASN A 280 13.82 7.92 -10.17
C ASN A 280 12.62 8.90 -10.09
N SER A 281 11.50 8.47 -9.54
CA SER A 281 10.29 9.29 -9.40
C SER A 281 10.20 9.98 -8.04
N ASP A 282 9.27 10.90 -7.96
CA ASP A 282 8.75 11.49 -6.72
C ASP A 282 7.29 11.11 -6.56
N ILE A 283 6.87 10.79 -5.34
CA ILE A 283 5.50 10.42 -5.02
C ILE A 283 5.00 11.17 -3.79
N PHE A 284 3.74 11.55 -3.80
CA PHE A 284 3.08 12.26 -2.71
C PHE A 284 1.66 11.75 -2.51
N ASN A 285 1.27 11.55 -1.24
CA ASN A 285 -0.06 11.10 -0.85
C ASN A 285 -0.66 12.01 0.25
N ILE A 286 -1.97 12.18 0.19
CA ILE A 286 -2.80 12.64 1.31
C ILE A 286 -3.85 11.57 1.53
N ILE A 287 -3.90 11.02 2.74
CA ILE A 287 -4.78 9.92 3.11
C ILE A 287 -5.56 10.34 4.34
N TYR A 288 -6.89 10.34 4.25
CA TYR A 288 -7.74 10.50 5.42
C TYR A 288 -8.42 9.17 5.74
N THR A 289 -8.49 8.80 6.99
CA THR A 289 -9.18 7.59 7.44
C THR A 289 -10.20 7.96 8.50
N TYR A 290 -11.46 7.67 8.22
CA TYR A 290 -12.52 7.58 9.21
C TYR A 290 -12.72 6.11 9.57
N SER A 291 -12.63 5.77 10.85
CA SER A 291 -12.82 4.40 11.35
C SER A 291 -13.63 4.42 12.63
N ALA A 292 -14.94 4.26 12.48
CA ALA A 292 -15.89 4.06 13.58
C ALA A 292 -16.96 3.09 13.14
N ALA A 293 -17.13 2.00 13.92
CA ALA A 293 -18.11 0.97 13.61
C ALA A 293 -19.49 1.56 13.29
N PRO A 294 -20.18 1.06 12.25
CA PRO A 294 -19.81 -0.07 11.41
C PRO A 294 -18.94 0.30 10.19
N TRP A 295 -18.46 1.55 10.06
CA TRP A 295 -17.80 2.07 8.88
C TRP A 295 -16.29 2.24 9.06
N THR A 296 -15.54 1.92 8.00
CA THR A 296 -14.20 2.45 7.75
C THR A 296 -14.17 3.05 6.35
N ILE A 297 -13.77 4.32 6.22
CA ILE A 297 -13.76 5.05 4.95
C ILE A 297 -12.41 5.76 4.81
N THR A 298 -11.72 5.49 3.69
CA THR A 298 -10.38 6.03 3.43
C THR A 298 -10.32 6.66 2.04
N PRO A 299 -10.68 7.93 1.89
CA PRO A 299 -10.33 8.69 0.70
C PRO A 299 -8.84 9.00 0.70
N TYR A 300 -8.19 8.84 -0.45
CA TYR A 300 -6.82 9.29 -0.60
C TYR A 300 -6.52 9.87 -1.99
N PHE A 301 -5.55 10.76 -2.02
CA PHE A 301 -5.01 11.41 -3.20
C PHE A 301 -3.58 10.98 -3.43
N GLN A 302 -3.18 10.79 -4.68
CA GLN A 302 -1.82 10.49 -5.07
C GLN A 302 -1.36 11.33 -6.26
N TYR A 303 -0.13 11.82 -6.16
CA TYR A 303 0.64 12.40 -7.24
C TYR A 303 1.94 11.64 -7.38
N ASN A 304 2.30 11.26 -8.61
CA ASN A 304 3.60 10.66 -8.93
C ASN A 304 4.20 11.41 -10.13
N HIS A 305 5.48 11.72 -10.07
CA HIS A 305 6.19 12.42 -11.14
C HIS A 305 7.50 11.70 -11.47
N VAL A 306 7.71 11.46 -12.75
CA VAL A 306 8.94 10.90 -13.31
C VAL A 306 9.61 11.98 -14.16
N PRO A 307 10.83 12.45 -13.80
CA PRO A 307 11.49 13.53 -14.49
C PRO A 307 11.96 13.11 -15.89
N SER A 308 12.17 14.08 -16.77
CA SER A 308 12.85 13.91 -18.04
C SER A 308 14.35 13.58 -17.84
N GLY A 309 15.03 13.13 -18.89
CA GLY A 309 16.48 12.85 -18.83
C GLY A 309 16.88 11.43 -18.48
N LEU A 310 15.89 10.54 -18.24
CA LEU A 310 16.08 9.12 -17.94
C LEU A 310 16.03 8.25 -19.22
N GLY A 311 16.55 8.72 -20.33
CA GLY A 311 16.35 8.12 -21.65
C GLY A 311 15.06 8.56 -22.34
N PHE A 312 14.29 9.46 -21.70
CA PHE A 312 13.08 10.09 -22.22
C PHE A 312 13.31 11.60 -22.40
N ILE A 313 12.73 12.16 -23.46
CA ILE A 313 12.87 13.59 -23.76
C ILE A 313 11.96 14.43 -22.86
N SER A 314 10.81 13.89 -22.51
CA SER A 314 9.79 14.57 -21.70
C SER A 314 9.53 13.82 -20.38
N ASP A 315 9.21 14.56 -19.36
CA ASP A 315 8.68 14.04 -18.09
C ASP A 315 7.28 13.44 -18.23
N ASN A 316 6.82 12.76 -17.20
CA ASN A 316 5.45 12.34 -17.05
C ASN A 316 5.03 12.44 -15.59
N ALA A 317 3.77 12.77 -15.36
CA ALA A 317 3.16 12.71 -14.04
C ALA A 317 1.83 11.98 -14.09
N THR A 318 1.46 11.36 -12.99
CA THR A 318 0.11 10.85 -12.77
C THR A 318 -0.52 11.55 -11.59
N VAL A 319 -1.81 11.80 -11.70
CA VAL A 319 -2.65 12.37 -10.64
C VAL A 319 -3.87 11.47 -10.49
N GLY A 320 -4.14 11.07 -9.28
CA GLY A 320 -5.27 10.19 -9.01
C GLY A 320 -5.81 10.33 -7.61
N GLY A 321 -6.96 9.72 -7.40
CA GLY A 321 -7.58 9.59 -6.10
C GLY A 321 -8.43 8.34 -6.03
N ALA A 322 -8.61 7.85 -4.82
CA ALA A 322 -9.45 6.71 -4.51
C ALA A 322 -10.27 6.97 -3.26
N ILE A 323 -11.40 6.27 -3.17
CA ILE A 323 -12.17 6.12 -1.95
C ILE A 323 -12.30 4.63 -1.70
N LEU A 324 -11.74 4.17 -0.58
CA LEU A 324 -11.94 2.83 -0.06
C LEU A 324 -12.94 2.91 1.09
N ALA A 325 -13.90 2.00 1.12
CA ALA A 325 -14.87 1.95 2.21
C ALA A 325 -15.20 0.51 2.57
N SER A 326 -15.35 0.22 3.85
CA SER A 326 -15.90 -1.04 4.34
C SER A 326 -17.02 -0.79 5.35
N TYR A 327 -17.97 -1.71 5.36
CA TYR A 327 -19.12 -1.71 6.26
C TYR A 327 -19.27 -3.09 6.92
N ALA A 328 -19.23 -3.13 8.23
CA ALA A 328 -19.51 -4.32 9.00
C ALA A 328 -21.03 -4.53 9.06
N VAL A 329 -21.53 -5.56 8.35
CA VAL A 329 -22.97 -5.91 8.36
C VAL A 329 -23.35 -6.57 9.68
N ASN A 330 -22.46 -7.41 10.18
CA ASN A 330 -22.51 -8.06 11.48
C ASN A 330 -21.10 -8.56 11.85
N ASP A 331 -20.97 -9.31 12.93
CA ASP A 331 -19.68 -9.78 13.45
C ASP A 331 -18.91 -10.67 12.48
N ASN A 332 -19.57 -11.34 11.53
CA ASN A 332 -18.97 -12.28 10.60
C ASN A 332 -18.96 -11.78 9.16
N VAL A 333 -19.83 -10.83 8.81
CA VAL A 333 -20.02 -10.37 7.43
C VAL A 333 -19.70 -8.92 7.31
N SER A 334 -18.87 -8.59 6.33
CA SER A 334 -18.59 -7.22 5.93
C SER A 334 -18.62 -7.08 4.41
N VAL A 335 -18.79 -5.88 3.95
CA VAL A 335 -18.69 -5.53 2.53
C VAL A 335 -17.71 -4.37 2.37
N ALA A 336 -16.86 -4.46 1.36
CA ALA A 336 -15.93 -3.40 1.02
C ALA A 336 -16.10 -2.96 -0.44
N GLY A 337 -15.76 -1.72 -0.70
CA GLY A 337 -15.76 -1.14 -2.03
C GLY A 337 -14.61 -0.18 -2.24
N ARG A 338 -14.17 -0.03 -3.48
CA ARG A 338 -13.19 0.96 -3.92
C ARG A 338 -13.65 1.59 -5.21
N ALA A 339 -13.57 2.91 -5.29
CA ALA A 339 -13.72 3.70 -6.50
C ALA A 339 -12.46 4.54 -6.70
N GLU A 340 -11.89 4.51 -7.90
CA GLU A 340 -10.64 5.19 -8.22
C GLU A 340 -10.71 5.92 -9.55
N TYR A 341 -9.91 6.96 -9.66
CA TYR A 341 -9.55 7.62 -10.91
C TYR A 341 -8.07 7.98 -10.91
N ILE A 342 -7.41 7.78 -12.05
CA ILE A 342 -6.02 8.16 -12.28
C ILE A 342 -5.84 8.65 -13.71
N GLY A 343 -5.07 9.71 -13.91
CA GLY A 343 -4.72 10.27 -15.21
C GLY A 343 -3.23 10.52 -15.34
N SER A 344 -2.70 10.32 -16.54
CA SER A 344 -1.30 10.55 -16.91
C SER A 344 -1.18 11.79 -17.80
N THR A 345 -0.12 12.59 -17.63
CA THR A 345 0.11 13.84 -18.38
C THR A 345 1.07 13.68 -19.55
N GLY A 346 1.79 12.57 -19.66
CA GLY A 346 2.86 12.36 -20.63
C GLY A 346 2.46 12.49 -22.11
N ASN A 347 3.44 12.51 -22.97
CA ASN A 347 3.33 12.51 -24.42
C ASN A 347 4.13 11.33 -25.01
N ALA A 348 4.21 11.23 -26.35
CA ALA A 348 4.91 10.12 -27.02
C ALA A 348 6.42 10.00 -26.68
N ASN A 349 7.03 11.04 -26.10
CA ASN A 349 8.43 11.07 -25.67
C ASN A 349 8.60 10.90 -24.15
N SER A 350 7.53 10.58 -23.45
CA SER A 350 7.49 10.40 -21.99
C SER A 350 7.48 8.91 -21.62
N PRO A 351 7.91 8.54 -20.41
CA PRO A 351 7.69 7.18 -19.90
C PRO A 351 6.20 6.86 -19.82
N ASN A 352 5.84 5.62 -20.14
CA ASN A 352 4.47 5.16 -19.98
C ASN A 352 4.20 4.77 -18.52
N LEU A 353 3.33 5.51 -17.85
CA LEU A 353 2.98 5.29 -16.45
C LEU A 353 1.61 4.62 -16.26
N LEU A 354 0.83 4.45 -17.34
CA LEU A 354 -0.52 3.92 -17.25
C LEU A 354 -0.86 3.07 -18.50
N PHE A 355 -1.86 3.41 -19.28
CA PHE A 355 -2.31 2.72 -20.52
C PHE A 355 -1.83 3.44 -21.79
N GLY A 356 -0.70 4.08 -21.73
CA GLY A 356 -0.12 4.97 -22.73
C GLY A 356 0.01 6.40 -22.19
N PRO A 357 0.85 7.23 -22.82
CA PRO A 357 0.96 8.64 -22.50
C PRO A 357 -0.39 9.37 -22.63
N SER A 358 -0.69 10.31 -21.73
CA SER A 358 -1.96 11.06 -21.66
C SER A 358 -3.22 10.16 -21.52
N SER A 359 -3.05 8.93 -21.06
CA SER A 359 -4.19 8.06 -20.76
C SER A 359 -4.77 8.36 -19.37
N SER A 360 -5.99 7.92 -19.16
CA SER A 360 -6.61 7.91 -17.83
C SER A 360 -7.42 6.63 -17.63
N ALA A 361 -7.71 6.31 -16.39
CA ALA A 361 -8.56 5.17 -16.07
C ALA A 361 -9.38 5.44 -14.81
N TRP A 362 -10.50 4.74 -14.70
CA TRP A 362 -11.27 4.61 -13.47
C TRP A 362 -11.53 3.13 -13.18
N SER A 363 -11.72 2.80 -11.92
CA SER A 363 -12.09 1.46 -11.49
C SER A 363 -13.20 1.49 -10.43
N LEU A 364 -13.95 0.39 -10.40
CA LEU A 364 -14.89 0.08 -9.33
C LEU A 364 -14.64 -1.35 -8.87
N THR A 365 -14.62 -1.54 -7.54
CA THR A 365 -14.42 -2.85 -6.91
C THR A 365 -15.44 -3.03 -5.80
N PHE A 366 -15.97 -4.25 -5.65
CA PHE A 366 -16.89 -4.64 -4.59
C PHE A 366 -16.48 -6.00 -4.03
N THR A 367 -16.32 -6.09 -2.70
CA THR A 367 -15.73 -7.26 -2.02
C THR A 367 -16.54 -7.62 -0.77
N PRO A 368 -17.53 -8.51 -0.86
CA PRO A 368 -18.12 -9.16 0.31
C PRO A 368 -17.13 -10.12 0.97
N THR A 369 -17.11 -10.12 2.29
CA THR A 369 -16.20 -10.91 3.13
C THR A 369 -17.02 -11.60 4.23
N TYR A 370 -16.75 -12.89 4.41
CA TYR A 370 -17.21 -13.68 5.56
C TYR A 370 -15.97 -14.14 6.34
N GLN A 371 -15.99 -13.96 7.65
CA GLN A 371 -14.98 -14.52 8.56
C GLN A 371 -15.64 -15.07 9.81
N GLU A 372 -15.26 -16.29 10.20
CA GLU A 372 -15.66 -16.92 11.46
C GLU A 372 -14.40 -17.50 12.14
N GLY A 373 -14.05 -16.93 13.28
CA GLY A 373 -12.80 -17.26 13.95
C GLY A 373 -11.60 -17.05 13.04
N ILE A 374 -10.84 -18.12 12.79
CA ILE A 374 -9.65 -18.08 11.93
C ILE A 374 -9.95 -18.28 10.44
N TYR A 375 -11.17 -18.72 10.08
CA TYR A 375 -11.56 -19.04 8.70
C TYR A 375 -12.17 -17.83 8.02
N PHE A 376 -11.79 -17.59 6.77
CA PHE A 376 -12.38 -16.52 5.97
C PHE A 376 -12.64 -16.95 4.53
N MET A 377 -13.61 -16.30 3.91
CA MET A 377 -13.91 -16.35 2.49
C MET A 377 -14.27 -14.97 1.98
N ARG A 378 -13.73 -14.60 0.83
CA ARG A 378 -13.96 -13.30 0.17
C ARG A 378 -14.31 -13.54 -1.29
N GLN A 379 -15.19 -12.71 -1.81
CA GLN A 379 -15.45 -12.61 -3.24
C GLN A 379 -15.16 -11.18 -3.68
N GLU A 380 -14.77 -11.00 -4.93
CA GLU A 380 -14.52 -9.68 -5.47
C GLU A 380 -14.99 -9.58 -6.90
N LEU A 381 -15.69 -8.50 -7.19
CA LEU A 381 -16.05 -8.07 -8.53
C LEU A 381 -15.35 -6.76 -8.81
N SER A 382 -14.59 -6.66 -9.89
CA SER A 382 -13.90 -5.44 -10.26
C SER A 382 -14.03 -5.14 -11.74
N TYR A 383 -14.02 -3.84 -12.05
CA TYR A 383 -14.03 -3.35 -13.43
C TYR A 383 -13.12 -2.15 -13.56
N VAL A 384 -12.30 -2.16 -14.62
CA VAL A 384 -11.43 -1.05 -15.01
C VAL A 384 -11.82 -0.56 -16.39
N HIS A 385 -11.90 0.76 -16.55
CA HIS A 385 -12.06 1.40 -17.84
C HIS A 385 -10.95 2.40 -18.11
N ALA A 386 -10.25 2.24 -19.22
CA ALA A 386 -9.16 3.10 -19.66
C ALA A 386 -9.58 4.00 -20.82
N ASN A 387 -9.22 5.28 -20.76
CA ASN A 387 -9.46 6.28 -21.80
C ASN A 387 -8.15 6.74 -22.43
N SER A 388 -8.22 7.21 -23.67
CA SER A 388 -7.05 7.74 -24.41
C SER A 388 -5.87 6.75 -24.43
N ILE A 389 -6.18 5.47 -24.63
CA ILE A 389 -5.18 4.40 -24.61
C ILE A 389 -4.27 4.46 -25.84
N THR A 390 -3.03 4.02 -25.68
CA THR A 390 -2.14 3.67 -26.78
C THR A 390 -2.28 2.18 -27.08
N ASN A 391 -2.46 1.82 -28.36
CA ASN A 391 -2.55 0.42 -28.78
C ASN A 391 -1.34 -0.38 -28.28
N GLY A 392 -1.59 -1.55 -27.72
CA GLY A 392 -0.57 -2.41 -27.12
C GLY A 392 -0.40 -2.24 -25.61
N PHE A 393 -0.93 -1.18 -24.99
CA PHE A 393 -0.73 -0.88 -23.56
C PHE A 393 -1.95 -1.08 -22.68
N ALA A 394 -3.13 -1.40 -23.27
CA ALA A 394 -4.34 -1.62 -22.50
C ALA A 394 -4.75 -3.11 -22.47
N PHE A 395 -6.02 -3.40 -22.49
CA PHE A 395 -6.56 -4.74 -22.27
C PHE A 395 -6.78 -5.51 -23.58
N GLY A 396 -7.04 -6.83 -23.45
CA GLY A 396 -7.21 -7.75 -24.56
C GLY A 396 -5.88 -8.19 -25.17
N LYS A 397 -5.93 -9.23 -26.02
CA LYS A 397 -4.73 -9.84 -26.61
C LYS A 397 -3.81 -8.85 -27.34
N ALA A 398 -4.40 -7.85 -27.98
CA ALA A 398 -3.67 -6.80 -28.71
C ALA A 398 -3.44 -5.52 -27.90
N GLY A 399 -3.85 -5.47 -26.62
CA GLY A 399 -3.72 -4.28 -25.78
C GLY A 399 -4.51 -3.07 -26.28
N ASN A 400 -5.63 -3.29 -26.96
CA ASN A 400 -6.44 -2.25 -27.59
C ASN A 400 -7.90 -2.20 -27.06
N GLN A 401 -8.24 -3.04 -26.10
CA GLN A 401 -9.51 -3.00 -25.40
C GLN A 401 -9.44 -2.00 -24.24
N ARG A 402 -10.52 -1.24 -24.03
CA ARG A 402 -10.58 -0.21 -22.99
C ARG A 402 -11.08 -0.70 -21.66
N GLY A 403 -11.81 -1.82 -21.61
CA GLY A 403 -12.43 -2.33 -20.41
C GLY A 403 -11.93 -3.71 -20.03
N GLN A 404 -11.74 -3.94 -18.72
CA GLN A 404 -11.43 -5.24 -18.14
C GLN A 404 -12.35 -5.48 -16.95
N GLY A 405 -13.04 -6.63 -16.94
CA GLY A 405 -13.79 -7.13 -15.80
C GLY A 405 -13.09 -8.33 -15.17
N ARG A 406 -13.08 -8.38 -13.83
CA ARG A 406 -12.51 -9.48 -13.05
C ARG A 406 -13.50 -9.98 -12.01
N VAL A 407 -13.44 -11.27 -11.75
CA VAL A 407 -14.10 -11.94 -10.64
C VAL A 407 -13.04 -12.70 -9.86
N MET A 408 -12.95 -12.48 -8.56
CA MET A 408 -12.04 -13.23 -7.70
C MET A 408 -12.78 -13.89 -6.55
N ILE A 409 -12.25 -15.00 -6.12
CA ILE A 409 -12.56 -15.64 -4.84
C ILE A 409 -11.26 -15.87 -4.08
N GLU A 410 -11.27 -15.65 -2.78
CA GLU A 410 -10.16 -15.97 -1.90
C GLU A 410 -10.72 -16.63 -0.63
N GLY A 411 -10.09 -17.69 -0.17
CA GLY A 411 -10.47 -18.35 1.07
C GLY A 411 -9.28 -18.96 1.77
N GLY A 412 -9.33 -18.96 3.11
CA GLY A 412 -8.21 -19.45 3.90
C GLY A 412 -8.39 -19.32 5.40
N VAL A 413 -7.24 -19.32 6.07
CA VAL A 413 -7.14 -19.23 7.53
C VAL A 413 -6.11 -18.18 7.93
N ILE A 414 -6.41 -17.43 9.01
CA ILE A 414 -5.47 -16.54 9.71
C ILE A 414 -5.30 -17.06 11.13
N PHE A 415 -4.11 -17.50 11.51
CA PHE A 415 -3.84 -18.12 12.80
C PHE A 415 -2.70 -17.48 13.56
#